data_ec242aaf114da81a1262132cb7c4a88a
#
_entry.id   ec242aaf114da81a1262132cb7c4a88a
#
_cell.length_a   1.000
_cell.length_b   1.000
_cell.length_c   1.000
_cell.angle_alpha   90.00
_cell.angle_beta   90.00
_cell.angle_gamma   90.00
#
_symmetry.space_group_name_H-M   'P 1'
#
loop_
_entity.id
_entity.type
_entity.pdbx_description
1 polymer ?
#
loop_
_entity_poly.entity_id
_entity_poly.type
_entity_poly.pdbx_seq_one_letter_code
_entity_poly.pdbx_strand_id
1 'polypeptide(L)'
;MIKKSGFGILAAVSASVLESIIFGYDYYIIFSLILFFILVSDIIIFNNGAARDLFMVQVERRMADNYGRKYQEKEVEVLFKNPTKRAITFHYYDTLSDIFHASGDFDGDLVLAPGEVRRLTYGISAYAIGKYQIGPLILYIQDPMKLCITRAVVPKVDEVKIGPAFSDIHTQRSERLSNFLFTMGMHYSRKSGQGYDFYGIRQYVESDDFRYIAWNKYGMIDGDDLYIKQMEEERQIDVYFFIDYSIGVNQGIADRRMYDSVVSSVLNASYSITKNRDGVGFQVVSTDIDEFIPAQKSQEPIKKLEKLVAELRPSGEFHIEKVFDLVKKRIKKNAVVFIVTPFSYPESFVRLNANNIHTGKPTYMFVLDTYDYVEKRDDPVYKKLMISTGIKERRYLKTVTGFFNGIGVKAVISRDKDLLARILAEYRYARMQNLGS
;
A
#
# COMPACT_ATOMS: atom_id res chain seq x y z
N MET A 1 -36.93 15.16 3.14
CA MET A 1 -36.98 14.53 4.49
C MET A 1 -37.22 15.60 5.55
N ILE A 2 -38.21 15.41 6.43
CA ILE A 2 -38.54 16.39 7.49
C ILE A 2 -37.53 16.25 8.62
N LYS A 3 -36.96 17.36 9.08
CA LYS A 3 -36.03 17.39 10.23
C LYS A 3 -36.79 17.32 11.57
N LYS A 4 -36.06 17.12 12.67
CA LYS A 4 -36.60 17.15 14.05
C LYS A 4 -37.37 18.43 14.36
N SER A 5 -36.92 19.58 13.80
CA SER A 5 -37.62 20.87 13.89
C SER A 5 -39.02 20.85 13.25
N GLY A 6 -39.17 20.21 12.08
CA GLY A 6 -40.47 20.06 11.42
C GLY A 6 -41.44 19.19 12.21
N PHE A 7 -40.94 18.14 12.88
CA PHE A 7 -41.76 17.34 13.81
C PHE A 7 -42.21 18.18 15.03
N GLY A 8 -41.39 19.11 15.52
CA GLY A 8 -41.76 20.02 16.58
C GLY A 8 -42.94 20.94 16.21
N ILE A 9 -42.96 21.47 14.97
CA ILE A 9 -44.07 22.30 14.49
C ILE A 9 -45.32 21.46 14.31
N LEU A 10 -45.22 20.23 13.77
CA LEU A 10 -46.37 19.32 13.68
C LEU A 10 -46.93 18.98 15.06
N ALA A 11 -46.09 18.80 16.05
CA ALA A 11 -46.50 18.58 17.43
C ALA A 11 -47.20 19.83 18.01
N ALA A 12 -46.71 21.03 17.73
CA ALA A 12 -47.34 22.29 18.14
C ALA A 12 -48.73 22.49 17.49
N VAL A 13 -48.87 22.18 16.18
CA VAL A 13 -50.14 22.17 15.48
C VAL A 13 -51.12 21.17 16.10
N SER A 14 -50.69 19.96 16.39
CA SER A 14 -51.54 18.96 17.02
C SER A 14 -51.96 19.32 18.44
N ALA A 15 -51.04 19.94 19.22
CA ALA A 15 -51.32 20.41 20.57
C ALA A 15 -52.33 21.56 20.59
N SER A 16 -52.21 22.51 19.67
CA SER A 16 -53.15 23.65 19.60
C SER A 16 -54.57 23.22 19.13
N VAL A 17 -54.67 22.19 18.27
CA VAL A 17 -55.96 21.56 17.95
C VAL A 17 -56.56 20.89 19.18
N LEU A 18 -55.74 20.19 19.94
CA LEU A 18 -56.18 19.48 21.18
C LEU A 18 -56.63 20.50 22.25
N GLU A 19 -55.94 21.59 22.42
CA GLU A 19 -56.34 22.72 23.30
C GLU A 19 -57.67 23.32 22.90
N SER A 20 -57.93 23.50 21.62
CA SER A 20 -59.21 24.00 21.14
C SER A 20 -60.36 23.03 21.51
N ILE A 21 -60.16 21.73 21.34
CA ILE A 21 -61.16 20.72 21.69
C ILE A 21 -61.42 20.69 23.22
N ILE A 22 -60.38 20.90 24.06
CA ILE A 22 -60.49 20.82 25.50
C ILE A 22 -61.13 22.09 26.08
N PHE A 23 -60.69 23.24 25.60
CA PHE A 23 -61.10 24.55 26.17
C PHE A 23 -62.23 25.25 25.42
N GLY A 24 -62.62 24.75 24.24
CA GLY A 24 -63.72 25.31 23.43
C GLY A 24 -63.45 26.66 22.80
N TYR A 25 -62.17 27.02 22.60
CA TYR A 25 -61.78 28.31 22.02
C TYR A 25 -61.44 28.22 20.57
N ASP A 26 -62.29 28.74 19.66
CA ASP A 26 -62.15 28.66 18.21
C ASP A 26 -60.87 29.32 17.66
N TYR A 27 -60.27 30.30 18.37
CA TYR A 27 -59.06 30.94 17.93
C TYR A 27 -57.83 30.00 17.89
N TYR A 28 -57.78 28.94 18.68
CA TYR A 28 -56.73 27.92 18.60
C TYR A 28 -56.85 27.13 17.30
N ILE A 29 -58.04 26.89 16.78
CA ILE A 29 -58.23 26.24 15.47
C ILE A 29 -57.69 27.15 14.35
N ILE A 30 -58.05 28.40 14.39
CA ILE A 30 -57.60 29.37 13.39
C ILE A 30 -56.06 29.47 13.41
N PHE A 31 -55.47 29.53 14.57
CA PHE A 31 -54.00 29.57 14.74
C PHE A 31 -53.36 28.27 14.15
N SER A 32 -53.92 27.09 14.46
CA SER A 32 -53.44 25.82 13.92
C SER A 32 -53.49 25.75 12.41
N LEU A 33 -54.58 26.21 11.82
CA LEU A 33 -54.77 26.28 10.38
C LEU A 33 -53.77 27.18 9.70
N ILE A 34 -53.52 28.38 10.28
CA ILE A 34 -52.50 29.29 9.77
C ILE A 34 -51.11 28.67 9.81
N LEU A 35 -50.74 28.05 10.93
CA LEU A 35 -49.45 27.42 11.10
C LEU A 35 -49.25 26.23 10.15
N PHE A 36 -50.30 25.39 10.02
CA PHE A 36 -50.30 24.30 9.07
C PHE A 36 -50.20 24.77 7.61
N PHE A 37 -50.92 25.84 7.24
CA PHE A 37 -50.85 26.40 5.89
C PHE A 37 -49.45 26.96 5.59
N ILE A 38 -48.82 27.65 6.55
CA ILE A 38 -47.44 28.15 6.41
C ILE A 38 -46.47 26.98 6.17
N LEU A 39 -46.59 25.88 6.94
CA LEU A 39 -45.74 24.71 6.81
C LEU A 39 -45.91 24.01 5.46
N VAL A 40 -47.18 23.79 5.06
CA VAL A 40 -47.48 23.13 3.77
C VAL A 40 -47.03 24.03 2.60
N SER A 41 -47.24 25.32 2.70
CA SER A 41 -46.78 26.29 1.69
C SER A 41 -45.28 26.30 1.54
N ASP A 42 -44.53 26.33 2.65
CA ASP A 42 -43.06 26.24 2.63
C ASP A 42 -42.57 24.96 1.97
N ILE A 43 -43.13 23.82 2.34
CA ILE A 43 -42.78 22.52 1.73
C ILE A 43 -43.04 22.49 0.23
N ILE A 44 -44.21 23.04 -0.22
CA ILE A 44 -44.56 23.06 -1.64
C ILE A 44 -43.62 24.00 -2.42
N ILE A 45 -43.35 25.21 -1.89
CA ILE A 45 -42.47 26.19 -2.53
C ILE A 45 -41.03 25.63 -2.61
N PHE A 46 -40.57 25.01 -1.53
CA PHE A 46 -39.25 24.39 -1.48
C PHE A 46 -39.10 23.24 -2.49
N ASN A 47 -40.06 22.29 -2.52
CA ASN A 47 -39.98 21.14 -3.42
C ASN A 47 -40.10 21.53 -4.91
N ASN A 48 -40.97 22.48 -5.25
CA ASN A 48 -41.17 22.93 -6.62
C ASN A 48 -40.11 23.96 -7.10
N GLY A 49 -39.40 24.57 -6.17
CA GLY A 49 -38.36 25.53 -6.42
C GLY A 49 -36.96 24.93 -6.21
N ALA A 50 -36.36 25.27 -5.07
CA ALA A 50 -34.96 25.00 -4.77
C ALA A 50 -34.59 23.50 -4.79
N ALA A 51 -35.46 22.63 -4.28
CA ALA A 51 -35.21 21.19 -4.29
C ALA A 51 -35.19 20.61 -5.72
N ARG A 52 -36.12 21.06 -6.59
CA ARG A 52 -36.14 20.69 -8.00
C ARG A 52 -34.89 21.19 -8.74
N ASP A 53 -34.52 22.45 -8.51
CA ASP A 53 -33.36 23.09 -9.14
C ASP A 53 -32.05 22.39 -8.75
N LEU A 54 -31.94 21.86 -7.51
CA LEU A 54 -30.79 21.06 -7.07
C LEU A 54 -30.52 19.83 -7.94
N PHE A 55 -31.58 19.13 -8.35
CA PHE A 55 -31.45 17.95 -9.23
C PHE A 55 -31.03 18.29 -10.67
N MET A 56 -31.12 19.57 -11.06
CA MET A 56 -30.67 20.06 -12.36
C MET A 56 -29.19 20.44 -12.36
N VAL A 57 -28.55 20.60 -11.20
CA VAL A 57 -27.12 20.95 -11.10
C VAL A 57 -26.29 19.86 -11.77
N GLN A 58 -25.49 20.27 -12.73
CA GLN A 58 -24.55 19.39 -13.42
C GLN A 58 -23.21 19.41 -12.68
N VAL A 59 -22.67 18.23 -12.40
CA VAL A 59 -21.39 18.10 -11.70
C VAL A 59 -20.49 17.20 -12.52
N GLU A 60 -19.27 17.66 -12.78
CA GLU A 60 -18.22 16.91 -13.45
C GLU A 60 -16.97 16.89 -12.58
N ARG A 61 -16.45 15.70 -12.24
CA ARG A 61 -15.18 15.52 -11.57
C ARG A 61 -14.12 15.18 -12.60
N ARG A 62 -12.97 15.83 -12.51
CA ARG A 62 -11.80 15.61 -13.36
C ARG A 62 -10.57 15.34 -12.52
N MET A 63 -9.79 14.36 -12.91
CA MET A 63 -8.48 14.06 -12.38
C MET A 63 -7.52 13.89 -13.55
N ALA A 64 -6.28 14.35 -13.39
CA ALA A 64 -5.28 14.27 -14.45
C ALA A 64 -4.91 12.82 -14.78
N ASP A 65 -4.94 11.94 -13.78
CA ASP A 65 -4.54 10.53 -13.87
C ASP A 65 -5.22 9.71 -12.75
N ASN A 66 -5.56 8.45 -13.01
CA ASN A 66 -6.16 7.53 -12.02
C ASN A 66 -5.11 6.85 -11.12
N TYR A 67 -3.82 7.07 -11.36
CA TYR A 67 -2.73 6.47 -10.60
C TYR A 67 -2.07 7.51 -9.71
N GLY A 68 -1.93 7.20 -8.42
CA GLY A 68 -1.20 7.99 -7.45
C GLY A 68 -0.22 7.13 -6.67
N ARG A 69 0.62 7.76 -5.86
CA ARG A 69 1.50 7.08 -4.92
C ARG A 69 1.10 7.40 -3.48
N LYS A 70 1.36 6.45 -2.59
CA LYS A 70 1.17 6.64 -1.15
C LYS A 70 1.88 7.92 -0.68
N TYR A 71 1.18 8.75 0.09
CA TYR A 71 1.61 10.07 0.60
C TYR A 71 1.84 11.16 -0.46
N GLN A 72 1.62 10.88 -1.73
CA GLN A 72 1.67 11.90 -2.77
C GLN A 72 0.32 12.59 -2.86
N GLU A 73 0.32 13.91 -2.79
CA GLU A 73 -0.87 14.72 -3.00
C GLU A 73 -1.26 14.73 -4.49
N LYS A 74 -2.53 14.52 -4.75
CA LYS A 74 -3.15 14.62 -6.07
C LYS A 74 -4.25 15.63 -6.04
N GLU A 75 -4.33 16.43 -7.08
CA GLU A 75 -5.36 17.42 -7.27
C GLU A 75 -6.60 16.81 -7.95
N VAL A 76 -7.77 17.08 -7.37
CA VAL A 76 -9.07 16.72 -7.90
C VAL A 76 -9.82 17.99 -8.20
N GLU A 77 -10.28 18.12 -9.43
CA GLU A 77 -11.07 19.25 -9.89
C GLU A 77 -12.55 18.85 -9.97
N VAL A 78 -13.43 19.65 -9.40
CA VAL A 78 -14.88 19.49 -9.49
C VAL A 78 -15.50 20.71 -10.12
N LEU A 79 -16.21 20.51 -11.21
CA LEU A 79 -16.94 21.55 -11.93
C LEU A 79 -18.42 21.45 -11.58
N PHE A 80 -18.98 22.54 -11.08
CA PHE A 80 -20.40 22.69 -10.83
C PHE A 80 -21.01 23.66 -11.84
N LYS A 81 -22.10 23.30 -12.48
CA LYS A 81 -22.81 24.14 -13.42
C LYS A 81 -24.27 24.24 -13.03
N ASN A 82 -24.77 25.45 -12.91
CA ASN A 82 -26.18 25.73 -12.67
C ASN A 82 -26.89 26.03 -14.01
N PRO A 83 -27.64 25.09 -14.60
CA PRO A 83 -28.36 25.33 -15.84
C PRO A 83 -29.69 26.06 -15.64
N THR A 84 -30.08 26.34 -14.39
CA THR A 84 -31.38 26.94 -14.06
C THR A 84 -31.35 28.46 -14.19
N LYS A 85 -32.53 29.07 -14.17
CA LYS A 85 -32.68 30.54 -14.21
C LYS A 85 -32.65 31.21 -12.83
N ARG A 86 -32.39 30.45 -11.76
CA ARG A 86 -32.35 30.93 -10.38
C ARG A 86 -30.98 30.68 -9.75
N ALA A 87 -30.60 31.51 -8.82
CA ALA A 87 -29.45 31.25 -7.99
C ALA A 87 -29.77 30.08 -7.03
N ILE A 88 -28.84 29.18 -6.83
CA ILE A 88 -28.98 27.99 -5.97
C ILE A 88 -27.87 28.02 -4.92
N THR A 89 -28.26 27.89 -3.65
CA THR A 89 -27.34 27.71 -2.53
C THR A 89 -27.49 26.28 -2.02
N PHE A 90 -26.42 25.54 -1.98
CA PHE A 90 -26.42 24.17 -1.51
C PHE A 90 -25.11 23.85 -0.81
N HIS A 91 -25.15 22.86 0.06
CA HIS A 91 -23.98 22.24 0.65
C HIS A 91 -23.57 21.03 -0.19
N TYR A 92 -22.30 20.89 -0.50
CA TYR A 92 -21.77 19.74 -1.23
C TYR A 92 -20.76 18.98 -0.37
N TYR A 93 -20.66 17.68 -0.59
CA TYR A 93 -19.71 16.79 0.05
C TYR A 93 -19.29 15.69 -0.93
N ASP A 94 -17.98 15.59 -1.20
CA ASP A 94 -17.45 14.51 -2.00
C ASP A 94 -17.05 13.34 -1.09
N THR A 95 -17.65 12.17 -1.33
CA THR A 95 -17.40 10.99 -0.49
C THR A 95 -16.03 10.41 -0.82
N LEU A 96 -15.17 10.33 0.17
CA LEU A 96 -13.83 9.77 0.05
C LEU A 96 -13.74 8.50 0.89
N SER A 97 -12.95 7.52 0.42
CA SER A 97 -12.60 6.36 1.26
C SER A 97 -11.74 6.81 2.44
N ASP A 98 -11.86 6.14 3.58
CA ASP A 98 -11.18 6.48 4.86
C ASP A 98 -9.65 6.54 4.77
N ILE A 99 -9.08 6.00 3.69
CA ILE A 99 -7.64 6.01 3.44
C ILE A 99 -7.12 7.33 2.88
N PHE A 100 -8.02 8.22 2.45
CA PHE A 100 -7.64 9.51 1.91
C PHE A 100 -7.64 10.59 3.00
N HIS A 101 -6.56 11.33 3.03
CA HIS A 101 -6.53 12.65 3.67
C HIS A 101 -6.84 13.68 2.60
N ALA A 102 -7.89 14.47 2.81
CA ALA A 102 -8.28 15.53 1.91
C ALA A 102 -7.90 16.89 2.46
N SER A 103 -7.51 17.80 1.58
CA SER A 103 -7.17 19.19 1.87
C SER A 103 -7.88 20.11 0.87
N GLY A 104 -8.45 21.22 1.34
CA GLY A 104 -9.16 22.17 0.47
C GLY A 104 -10.66 21.90 0.34
N ASP A 105 -11.24 22.26 -0.80
CA ASP A 105 -12.68 22.40 -1.01
C ASP A 105 -13.38 21.08 -1.40
N PHE A 106 -13.27 20.02 -0.60
CA PHE A 106 -13.99 18.76 -0.82
C PHE A 106 -15.36 18.72 -0.14
N ASP A 107 -15.63 19.65 0.77
CA ASP A 107 -16.84 19.80 1.58
C ASP A 107 -17.09 21.30 1.85
N GLY A 108 -18.31 21.80 1.61
CA GLY A 108 -18.61 23.20 1.84
C GLY A 108 -19.93 23.68 1.27
N ASP A 109 -20.22 24.96 1.53
CA ASP A 109 -21.38 25.63 0.99
C ASP A 109 -21.02 26.36 -0.31
N LEU A 110 -21.88 26.21 -1.31
CA LEU A 110 -21.69 26.79 -2.63
C LEU A 110 -22.95 27.56 -3.08
N VAL A 111 -22.71 28.78 -3.58
CA VAL A 111 -23.75 29.60 -4.23
C VAL A 111 -23.42 29.69 -5.71
N LEU A 112 -24.34 29.28 -6.57
CA LEU A 112 -24.22 29.36 -8.02
C LEU A 112 -25.28 30.32 -8.59
N ALA A 113 -24.84 31.35 -9.27
CA ALA A 113 -25.73 32.21 -10.04
C ALA A 113 -26.35 31.47 -11.25
N PRO A 114 -27.42 31.98 -11.88
CA PRO A 114 -28.00 31.40 -13.08
C PRO A 114 -26.97 31.24 -14.21
N GLY A 115 -26.81 30.04 -14.74
CA GLY A 115 -25.86 29.74 -15.82
C GLY A 115 -24.39 29.70 -15.39
N GLU A 116 -24.07 29.95 -14.14
CA GLU A 116 -22.68 29.98 -13.63
C GLU A 116 -22.06 28.58 -13.67
N VAL A 117 -20.76 28.57 -14.02
CA VAL A 117 -19.88 27.41 -13.88
C VAL A 117 -18.82 27.75 -12.84
N ARG A 118 -18.81 27.02 -11.75
CA ARG A 118 -17.80 27.15 -10.69
C ARG A 118 -16.87 25.96 -10.66
N ARG A 119 -15.59 26.25 -10.62
CA ARG A 119 -14.52 25.26 -10.47
C ARG A 119 -14.02 25.28 -9.03
N LEU A 120 -13.99 24.11 -8.40
CA LEU A 120 -13.38 23.91 -7.09
C LEU A 120 -12.27 22.86 -7.23
N THR A 121 -11.21 23.02 -6.45
CA THR A 121 -10.08 22.10 -6.43
C THR A 121 -9.77 21.68 -5.01
N TYR A 122 -9.49 20.41 -4.81
CA TYR A 122 -9.03 19.89 -3.53
C TYR A 122 -7.92 18.86 -3.73
N GLY A 123 -7.03 18.76 -2.75
CA GLY A 123 -5.95 17.77 -2.72
C GLY A 123 -6.40 16.51 -2.01
N ILE A 124 -5.97 15.34 -2.52
CA ILE A 124 -6.09 14.07 -1.83
C ILE A 124 -4.73 13.40 -1.72
N SER A 125 -4.41 12.86 -0.55
CA SER A 125 -3.25 11.99 -0.35
C SER A 125 -3.68 10.70 0.31
N ALA A 126 -3.22 9.55 -0.21
CA ALA A 126 -3.56 8.25 0.32
C ALA A 126 -2.44 7.72 1.22
N TYR A 127 -2.79 7.10 2.35
CA TYR A 127 -1.80 6.45 3.22
C TYR A 127 -1.77 4.92 3.12
N ALA A 128 -2.47 4.35 2.12
CA ALA A 128 -2.54 2.91 1.91
C ALA A 128 -2.47 2.54 0.42
N ILE A 129 -1.74 1.47 0.10
CA ILE A 129 -1.62 0.93 -1.26
C ILE A 129 -2.90 0.18 -1.63
N GLY A 130 -3.33 0.29 -2.89
CA GLY A 130 -4.46 -0.45 -3.44
C GLY A 130 -5.37 0.36 -4.32
N LYS A 131 -6.54 -0.19 -4.59
CA LYS A 131 -7.58 0.37 -5.45
C LYS A 131 -8.71 0.91 -4.61
N TYR A 132 -9.04 2.19 -4.76
CA TYR A 132 -10.00 2.92 -3.94
C TYR A 132 -10.96 3.73 -4.79
N GLN A 133 -12.04 4.19 -4.16
CA GLN A 133 -13.09 4.95 -4.84
C GLN A 133 -13.21 6.35 -4.26
N ILE A 134 -13.47 7.31 -5.15
CA ILE A 134 -13.86 8.69 -4.85
C ILE A 134 -15.26 8.88 -5.37
N GLY A 135 -16.15 9.45 -4.54
CA GLY A 135 -17.57 9.57 -4.82
C GLY A 135 -18.42 8.49 -4.15
N PRO A 136 -19.75 8.58 -4.27
CA PRO A 136 -20.51 9.61 -5.01
C PRO A 136 -20.40 10.99 -4.40
N LEU A 137 -20.59 12.05 -5.19
CA LEU A 137 -20.72 13.40 -4.70
C LEU A 137 -22.16 13.67 -4.27
N ILE A 138 -22.33 14.27 -3.10
CA ILE A 138 -23.62 14.45 -2.46
C ILE A 138 -23.89 15.97 -2.33
N LEU A 139 -25.07 16.39 -2.75
CA LEU A 139 -25.55 17.75 -2.64
C LEU A 139 -26.70 17.81 -1.65
N TYR A 140 -26.70 18.78 -0.77
CA TYR A 140 -27.77 19.02 0.20
C TYR A 140 -28.31 20.43 0.07
N ILE A 141 -29.62 20.57 0.11
CA ILE A 141 -30.27 21.86 0.25
C ILE A 141 -31.29 21.80 1.38
N GLN A 142 -31.38 22.88 2.12
CA GLN A 142 -32.35 23.06 3.19
C GLN A 142 -33.30 24.17 2.82
N ASP A 143 -34.56 24.07 3.25
CA ASP A 143 -35.52 25.15 3.18
C ASP A 143 -35.14 26.32 4.12
N PRO A 144 -35.62 27.54 3.88
CA PRO A 144 -35.31 28.70 4.72
C PRO A 144 -35.67 28.50 6.19
N MET A 145 -36.74 27.78 6.48
CA MET A 145 -37.17 27.46 7.85
C MET A 145 -36.40 26.30 8.50
N LYS A 146 -35.50 25.65 7.76
CA LYS A 146 -34.73 24.47 8.20
C LYS A 146 -35.58 23.27 8.66
N LEU A 147 -36.79 23.15 8.11
CA LEU A 147 -37.73 22.08 8.41
C LEU A 147 -37.51 20.86 7.51
N CYS A 148 -37.15 21.11 6.28
CA CYS A 148 -36.92 20.11 5.25
C CYS A 148 -35.49 20.10 4.75
N ILE A 149 -35.02 18.93 4.34
CA ILE A 149 -33.73 18.75 3.68
C ILE A 149 -33.93 17.85 2.45
N THR A 150 -33.42 18.30 1.34
CA THR A 150 -33.35 17.49 0.12
C THR A 150 -31.91 17.11 -0.17
N ARG A 151 -31.71 15.85 -0.56
CA ARG A 151 -30.42 15.28 -0.92
C ARG A 151 -30.44 14.87 -2.38
N ALA A 152 -29.52 15.35 -3.17
CA ALA A 152 -29.25 14.86 -4.51
C ALA A 152 -27.90 14.10 -4.49
N VAL A 153 -27.84 12.96 -5.14
CA VAL A 153 -26.65 12.14 -5.26
C VAL A 153 -26.22 12.13 -6.71
N VAL A 154 -25.00 12.58 -6.97
CA VAL A 154 -24.36 12.46 -8.28
C VAL A 154 -23.66 11.11 -8.31
N PRO A 155 -24.17 10.11 -9.07
CA PRO A 155 -23.74 8.71 -8.95
C PRO A 155 -22.37 8.43 -9.59
N LYS A 156 -21.61 9.45 -9.93
CA LYS A 156 -20.27 9.29 -10.51
C LYS A 156 -19.28 8.86 -9.42
N VAL A 157 -18.74 7.66 -9.58
CA VAL A 157 -17.68 7.10 -8.75
C VAL A 157 -16.46 6.93 -9.63
N ASP A 158 -15.35 7.55 -9.23
CA ASP A 158 -14.08 7.42 -9.91
C ASP A 158 -13.17 6.49 -9.12
N GLU A 159 -12.44 5.64 -9.84
CA GLU A 159 -11.53 4.67 -9.27
C GLU A 159 -10.10 5.20 -9.31
N VAL A 160 -9.42 5.16 -8.17
CA VAL A 160 -8.04 5.60 -8.03
C VAL A 160 -7.17 4.44 -7.56
N LYS A 161 -6.07 4.20 -8.26
CA LYS A 161 -5.06 3.19 -7.93
C LYS A 161 -3.90 3.87 -7.21
N ILE A 162 -3.58 3.40 -6.02
CA ILE A 162 -2.51 3.93 -5.20
C ILE A 162 -1.38 2.91 -5.15
N GLY A 163 -0.27 3.27 -5.75
CA GLY A 163 0.98 2.50 -5.68
C GLY A 163 1.81 2.82 -4.44
N PRO A 164 2.89 2.05 -4.21
CA PRO A 164 3.79 2.27 -3.10
C PRO A 164 4.48 3.64 -3.17
N ALA A 165 4.79 4.20 -2.00
CA ALA A 165 5.63 5.38 -1.93
C ALA A 165 7.05 5.03 -2.39
N PHE A 166 7.66 5.87 -3.21
CA PHE A 166 9.11 5.90 -3.23
C PHE A 166 9.55 6.61 -1.94
N SER A 167 9.86 5.85 -0.91
CA SER A 167 10.75 6.40 0.09
C SER A 167 12.06 6.67 -0.65
N ASP A 168 12.48 7.91 -0.67
CA ASP A 168 13.76 8.30 -1.23
C ASP A 168 14.85 7.39 -0.65
N ILE A 169 15.19 6.35 -1.41
CA ILE A 169 16.29 5.44 -1.08
C ILE A 169 17.60 6.25 -1.02
N HIS A 170 17.57 7.46 -1.57
CA HIS A 170 18.70 8.37 -1.65
C HIS A 170 18.93 9.22 -0.41
N THR A 171 18.00 9.34 0.54
CA THR A 171 18.15 10.22 1.68
C THR A 171 18.28 9.43 2.99
N GLN A 172 19.34 9.67 3.74
CA GLN A 172 19.63 9.37 5.17
C GLN A 172 19.39 7.93 5.67
N ARG A 173 18.38 7.19 5.21
CA ARG A 173 18.10 5.83 5.68
C ARG A 173 18.98 4.79 5.01
N SER A 174 19.31 4.99 3.72
CA SER A 174 20.24 4.13 2.98
C SER A 174 21.69 4.33 3.47
N GLU A 175 22.06 5.53 3.84
CA GLU A 175 23.39 5.82 4.42
C GLU A 175 23.52 5.22 5.83
N ARG A 176 22.49 5.33 6.67
CA ARG A 176 22.45 4.65 7.99
C ARG A 176 22.46 3.13 7.85
N LEU A 177 21.75 2.59 6.87
CA LEU A 177 21.73 1.16 6.58
C LEU A 177 23.08 0.69 6.02
N SER A 178 23.68 1.47 5.12
CA SER A 178 25.02 1.24 4.59
C SER A 178 26.07 1.27 5.70
N ASN A 179 26.02 2.27 6.58
CA ASN A 179 26.91 2.39 7.72
C ASN A 179 26.69 1.29 8.76
N PHE A 180 25.45 0.90 9.04
CA PHE A 180 25.13 -0.22 9.92
C PHE A 180 25.68 -1.55 9.39
N LEU A 181 25.57 -1.79 8.08
CA LEU A 181 26.10 -2.99 7.44
C LEU A 181 27.64 -2.96 7.33
N PHE A 182 28.23 -1.78 7.20
CA PHE A 182 29.68 -1.58 7.25
C PHE A 182 30.23 -1.86 8.67
N THR A 183 29.52 -1.43 9.70
CA THR A 183 29.86 -1.64 11.11
C THR A 183 29.76 -3.12 11.54
N MET A 184 28.96 -3.93 10.84
CA MET A 184 28.86 -5.39 11.06
C MET A 184 30.05 -6.18 10.52
N GLY A 185 31.11 -5.54 10.02
CA GLY A 185 32.36 -6.21 9.65
C GLY A 185 32.27 -7.16 8.47
N MET A 186 31.29 -6.97 7.57
CA MET A 186 31.22 -7.74 6.35
C MET A 186 32.28 -7.25 5.34
N HIS A 187 33.47 -7.76 5.46
CA HIS A 187 34.51 -7.58 4.44
C HIS A 187 34.08 -8.28 3.14
N TYR A 188 34.17 -7.56 2.04
CA TYR A 188 33.99 -8.14 0.71
C TYR A 188 35.07 -9.21 0.48
N SER A 189 34.68 -10.47 0.38
CA SER A 189 35.55 -11.49 -0.20
C SER A 189 35.54 -11.31 -1.70
N ARG A 190 36.65 -10.77 -2.24
CA ARG A 190 36.87 -10.69 -3.68
C ARG A 190 37.49 -12.00 -4.14
N LYS A 191 37.03 -12.54 -5.26
CA LYS A 191 37.68 -13.68 -5.92
C LYS A 191 38.15 -13.29 -7.30
N SER A 192 39.33 -13.82 -7.65
CA SER A 192 39.89 -13.67 -9.00
C SER A 192 39.09 -14.51 -10.00
N GLY A 193 38.68 -13.90 -11.13
CA GLY A 193 37.93 -14.56 -12.20
C GLY A 193 37.88 -13.75 -13.50
N GLN A 194 36.92 -14.01 -14.36
CA GLN A 194 36.75 -13.33 -15.66
C GLN A 194 35.74 -12.18 -15.54
N GLY A 195 36.13 -11.06 -14.91
CA GLY A 195 35.33 -9.84 -14.82
C GLY A 195 36.04 -8.63 -15.39
N TYR A 196 35.50 -7.41 -15.13
CA TYR A 196 36.08 -6.15 -15.62
C TYR A 196 36.82 -5.36 -14.53
N ASP A 197 36.55 -5.64 -13.27
CA ASP A 197 37.19 -4.94 -12.15
C ASP A 197 38.53 -5.62 -11.77
N PHE A 198 39.49 -4.79 -11.40
CA PHE A 198 40.84 -5.24 -11.04
C PHE A 198 40.81 -5.89 -9.67
N TYR A 199 41.22 -7.18 -9.59
CA TYR A 199 41.36 -7.92 -8.35
C TYR A 199 42.78 -7.81 -7.76
N GLY A 200 43.80 -8.05 -8.59
CA GLY A 200 45.19 -8.06 -8.19
C GLY A 200 46.12 -8.37 -9.37
N ILE A 201 47.40 -8.58 -9.03
CA ILE A 201 48.40 -9.08 -9.99
C ILE A 201 49.04 -10.33 -9.40
N ARG A 202 49.33 -11.30 -10.28
CA ARG A 202 50.17 -12.47 -9.96
C ARG A 202 51.17 -12.70 -11.08
N GLN A 203 52.14 -13.53 -10.81
CA GLN A 203 53.13 -13.94 -11.79
C GLN A 203 52.42 -14.68 -12.97
N TYR A 204 52.86 -14.40 -14.18
CA TYR A 204 52.36 -15.00 -15.41
C TYR A 204 52.72 -16.50 -15.48
N VAL A 205 51.79 -17.30 -15.99
CA VAL A 205 52.00 -18.72 -16.30
C VAL A 205 51.70 -18.93 -17.80
N GLU A 206 52.40 -19.85 -18.47
CA GLU A 206 52.31 -20.06 -19.92
C GLU A 206 50.86 -20.31 -20.47
N SER A 207 49.93 -20.68 -19.60
CA SER A 207 48.51 -20.87 -19.97
C SER A 207 47.66 -19.61 -19.88
N ASP A 208 48.22 -18.46 -19.47
CA ASP A 208 47.47 -17.23 -19.27
C ASP A 208 47.32 -16.43 -20.57
N ASP A 209 46.19 -15.69 -20.66
CA ASP A 209 45.88 -14.85 -21.84
C ASP A 209 46.76 -13.57 -21.84
N PHE A 210 47.51 -13.41 -22.89
CA PHE A 210 48.42 -12.26 -23.10
C PHE A 210 47.75 -10.89 -22.98
N ARG A 211 46.45 -10.81 -23.23
CA ARG A 211 45.67 -9.56 -23.13
C ARG A 211 45.67 -8.96 -21.73
N TYR A 212 45.83 -9.79 -20.72
CA TYR A 212 45.78 -9.35 -19.33
C TYR A 212 47.18 -9.11 -18.72
N ILE A 213 48.27 -9.15 -19.51
CA ILE A 213 49.62 -8.85 -19.01
C ILE A 213 49.67 -7.41 -18.51
N ALA A 214 50.24 -7.24 -17.33
CA ALA A 214 50.42 -5.94 -16.69
C ALA A 214 51.75 -5.29 -17.18
N TRP A 215 51.80 -4.92 -18.44
CA TRP A 215 53.01 -4.36 -19.09
C TRP A 215 53.62 -3.18 -18.31
N ASN A 216 52.82 -2.41 -17.60
CA ASN A 216 53.29 -1.30 -16.79
C ASN A 216 54.05 -1.73 -15.48
N LYS A 217 54.12 -3.03 -15.22
CA LYS A 217 54.85 -3.60 -14.08
C LYS A 217 56.08 -4.39 -14.50
N TYR A 218 56.29 -4.55 -15.80
CA TYR A 218 57.49 -5.20 -16.34
C TYR A 218 58.76 -4.42 -15.93
N GLY A 219 59.73 -5.09 -15.37
CA GLY A 219 60.94 -4.48 -14.85
C GLY A 219 60.83 -3.70 -13.58
N MET A 220 59.62 -3.58 -12.93
CA MET A 220 59.43 -2.80 -11.70
C MET A 220 59.42 -3.65 -10.41
N ILE A 221 59.09 -4.95 -10.50
CA ILE A 221 58.88 -5.77 -9.28
C ILE A 221 60.02 -6.77 -9.07
N ASP A 222 60.35 -7.64 -10.00
CA ASP A 222 61.48 -8.57 -9.89
C ASP A 222 62.02 -8.90 -11.29
N GLY A 223 63.01 -8.15 -11.77
CA GLY A 223 63.69 -8.44 -13.02
C GLY A 223 62.80 -8.56 -14.24
N ASP A 224 62.99 -9.61 -15.07
CA ASP A 224 62.26 -9.84 -16.30
C ASP A 224 60.97 -10.63 -16.15
N ASP A 225 60.45 -10.76 -14.94
CA ASP A 225 59.21 -11.51 -14.68
C ASP A 225 57.96 -10.78 -15.23
N LEU A 226 57.15 -11.54 -15.95
CA LEU A 226 55.84 -11.07 -16.44
C LEU A 226 54.77 -11.26 -15.38
N TYR A 227 53.92 -10.26 -15.22
CA TYR A 227 52.79 -10.27 -14.30
C TYR A 227 51.46 -10.14 -15.08
N ILE A 228 50.45 -10.85 -14.61
CA ILE A 228 49.08 -10.80 -15.18
C ILE A 228 48.13 -10.09 -14.24
N LYS A 229 47.26 -9.27 -14.82
CA LYS A 229 46.15 -8.67 -14.11
C LYS A 229 45.11 -9.73 -13.84
N GLN A 230 44.82 -9.97 -12.59
CA GLN A 230 43.67 -10.76 -12.19
C GLN A 230 42.44 -9.83 -12.14
N MET A 231 41.37 -10.25 -12.76
CA MET A 231 40.11 -9.53 -12.72
C MET A 231 39.19 -10.14 -11.65
N GLU A 232 38.28 -9.37 -11.12
CA GLU A 232 37.27 -9.86 -10.17
C GLU A 232 36.21 -10.68 -10.92
N GLU A 233 35.76 -11.78 -10.36
CA GLU A 233 34.72 -12.60 -10.97
C GLU A 233 33.35 -11.94 -10.79
N GLU A 234 32.76 -11.39 -11.86
CA GLU A 234 31.39 -10.91 -11.89
C GLU A 234 30.40 -12.06 -12.10
N ARG A 235 30.01 -12.75 -11.03
CA ARG A 235 28.88 -13.67 -11.08
C ARG A 235 27.61 -12.89 -10.77
N GLN A 236 26.70 -12.84 -11.73
CA GLN A 236 25.37 -12.29 -11.57
C GLN A 236 24.41 -13.36 -11.10
N ILE A 237 23.56 -13.01 -10.14
CA ILE A 237 22.54 -13.91 -9.61
C ILE A 237 21.13 -13.40 -9.94
N ASP A 238 20.20 -14.31 -10.08
CA ASP A 238 18.77 -13.99 -10.14
C ASP A 238 18.17 -14.15 -8.74
N VAL A 239 17.48 -13.13 -8.27
CA VAL A 239 16.79 -13.13 -6.99
C VAL A 239 15.29 -13.13 -7.23
N TYR A 240 14.56 -14.06 -6.63
CA TYR A 240 13.12 -14.15 -6.72
C TYR A 240 12.48 -13.91 -5.36
N PHE A 241 11.58 -12.94 -5.31
CA PHE A 241 10.74 -12.67 -4.16
C PHE A 241 9.40 -13.38 -4.28
N PHE A 242 9.11 -14.27 -3.35
CA PHE A 242 7.80 -14.86 -3.13
C PHE A 242 7.08 -14.08 -2.05
N ILE A 243 6.07 -13.34 -2.45
CA ILE A 243 5.32 -12.43 -1.58
C ILE A 243 3.98 -13.08 -1.24
N ASP A 244 3.76 -13.31 0.05
CA ASP A 244 2.46 -13.71 0.56
C ASP A 244 1.45 -12.61 0.30
N TYR A 245 0.38 -12.96 -0.42
CA TYR A 245 -0.69 -12.05 -0.80
C TYR A 245 -2.05 -12.52 -0.27
N SER A 246 -2.01 -13.28 0.81
CA SER A 246 -3.20 -13.75 1.51
C SER A 246 -3.84 -12.64 2.36
N ILE A 247 -5.04 -12.91 2.85
CA ILE A 247 -5.72 -12.02 3.79
C ILE A 247 -4.91 -11.79 5.06
N GLY A 248 -4.00 -12.72 5.41
CA GLY A 248 -3.12 -12.64 6.57
C GLY A 248 -2.19 -11.43 6.56
N VAL A 249 -1.79 -10.92 5.39
CA VAL A 249 -0.94 -9.72 5.28
C VAL A 249 -1.72 -8.41 5.40
N ASN A 250 -3.04 -8.46 5.38
CA ASN A 250 -3.89 -7.26 5.49
C ASN A 250 -4.12 -6.80 6.94
N GLN A 251 -3.19 -7.13 7.83
CA GLN A 251 -3.21 -6.70 9.23
C GLN A 251 -2.63 -5.30 9.37
N GLY A 252 -3.10 -4.58 10.40
CA GLY A 252 -2.63 -3.25 10.72
C GLY A 252 -3.74 -2.21 10.68
N ILE A 253 -3.39 -1.00 11.12
CA ILE A 253 -4.27 0.18 11.12
C ILE A 253 -3.87 1.11 10.00
N ALA A 254 -4.79 1.90 9.58
CA ALA A 254 -4.79 2.92 8.53
C ALA A 254 -3.42 3.18 7.83
N ASP A 255 -2.49 3.81 8.52
CA ASP A 255 -1.17 4.21 8.01
C ASP A 255 -0.06 3.15 8.18
N ARG A 256 -0.33 2.08 8.94
CA ARG A 256 0.64 1.03 9.32
C ARG A 256 0.14 -0.37 8.99
N ARG A 257 -0.17 -0.61 7.72
CA ARG A 257 -0.54 -1.94 7.25
C ARG A 257 0.69 -2.77 6.93
N MET A 258 0.67 -4.03 7.34
CA MET A 258 1.75 -5.00 7.07
C MET A 258 1.99 -5.13 5.57
N TYR A 259 0.93 -5.23 4.78
CA TYR A 259 0.99 -5.30 3.33
C TYR A 259 1.83 -4.16 2.72
N ASP A 260 1.57 -2.92 3.11
CA ASP A 260 2.29 -1.74 2.60
C ASP A 260 3.78 -1.80 2.94
N SER A 261 4.10 -2.26 4.15
CA SER A 261 5.47 -2.41 4.63
C SER A 261 6.25 -3.49 3.86
N VAL A 262 5.61 -4.63 3.64
CA VAL A 262 6.19 -5.74 2.86
C VAL A 262 6.49 -5.30 1.44
N VAL A 263 5.49 -4.73 0.75
CA VAL A 263 5.64 -4.26 -0.63
C VAL A 263 6.75 -3.21 -0.73
N SER A 264 6.75 -2.22 0.16
CA SER A 264 7.77 -1.16 0.18
C SER A 264 9.17 -1.74 0.44
N SER A 265 9.32 -2.68 1.38
CA SER A 265 10.61 -3.31 1.69
C SER A 265 11.14 -4.14 0.53
N VAL A 266 10.28 -4.93 -0.12
CA VAL A 266 10.64 -5.76 -1.28
C VAL A 266 11.04 -4.88 -2.47
N LEU A 267 10.28 -3.84 -2.78
CA LEU A 267 10.60 -2.92 -3.87
C LEU A 267 11.94 -2.20 -3.62
N ASN A 268 12.15 -1.69 -2.42
CA ASN A 268 13.39 -1.01 -2.05
C ASN A 268 14.61 -1.95 -2.13
N ALA A 269 14.46 -3.20 -1.66
CA ALA A 269 15.50 -4.21 -1.81
C ALA A 269 15.78 -4.51 -3.29
N SER A 270 14.73 -4.63 -4.10
CA SER A 270 14.81 -4.91 -5.54
C SER A 270 15.55 -3.82 -6.30
N TYR A 271 15.30 -2.54 -6.00
CA TYR A 271 16.08 -1.44 -6.55
C TYR A 271 17.56 -1.52 -6.19
N SER A 272 17.88 -1.91 -4.95
CA SER A 272 19.27 -2.08 -4.51
C SER A 272 19.95 -3.25 -5.23
N ILE A 273 19.23 -4.35 -5.45
CA ILE A 273 19.72 -5.55 -6.14
C ILE A 273 20.00 -5.24 -7.62
N THR A 274 19.08 -4.57 -8.29
CA THR A 274 19.26 -4.20 -9.72
C THR A 274 20.39 -3.21 -9.94
N LYS A 275 20.72 -2.34 -8.97
CA LYS A 275 21.92 -1.49 -9.02
C LYS A 275 23.21 -2.31 -9.09
N ASN A 276 23.23 -3.50 -8.50
CA ASN A 276 24.35 -4.43 -8.58
C ASN A 276 24.36 -5.30 -9.86
N ARG A 277 23.52 -4.96 -10.86
CA ARG A 277 23.33 -5.70 -12.11
C ARG A 277 22.81 -7.13 -11.94
N ASP A 278 22.26 -7.47 -10.76
CA ASP A 278 21.61 -8.75 -10.51
C ASP A 278 20.16 -8.72 -10.99
N GLY A 279 19.65 -9.88 -11.40
CA GLY A 279 18.27 -10.03 -11.87
C GLY A 279 17.29 -10.08 -10.70
N VAL A 280 16.12 -9.45 -10.86
CA VAL A 280 15.05 -9.52 -9.85
C VAL A 280 13.76 -9.98 -10.52
N GLY A 281 13.11 -10.97 -9.91
CA GLY A 281 11.79 -11.47 -10.29
C GLY A 281 10.86 -11.59 -9.09
N PHE A 282 9.58 -11.74 -9.35
CA PHE A 282 8.56 -11.78 -8.30
C PHE A 282 7.54 -12.88 -8.54
N GLN A 283 7.07 -13.46 -7.47
CA GLN A 283 5.91 -14.33 -7.41
C GLN A 283 4.99 -13.81 -6.31
N VAL A 284 3.85 -13.28 -6.70
CA VAL A 284 2.78 -12.89 -5.78
C VAL A 284 1.83 -14.07 -5.66
N VAL A 285 1.60 -14.59 -4.46
CA VAL A 285 0.94 -15.87 -4.28
C VAL A 285 -0.03 -15.92 -3.11
N SER A 286 -1.22 -16.45 -3.38
CA SER A 286 -2.22 -16.92 -2.42
C SER A 286 -2.98 -18.10 -3.03
N THR A 287 -4.07 -18.56 -2.42
CA THR A 287 -4.99 -19.51 -3.07
C THR A 287 -5.64 -18.91 -4.30
N ASP A 288 -5.97 -17.62 -4.25
CA ASP A 288 -6.74 -16.92 -5.28
C ASP A 288 -5.85 -16.20 -6.30
N ILE A 289 -4.58 -15.97 -5.97
CA ILE A 289 -3.64 -15.15 -6.74
C ILE A 289 -2.38 -15.96 -7.03
N ASP A 290 -1.97 -15.99 -8.30
CA ASP A 290 -0.74 -16.64 -8.76
C ASP A 290 -0.13 -15.83 -9.92
N GLU A 291 0.55 -14.71 -9.55
CA GLU A 291 1.14 -13.82 -10.52
C GLU A 291 2.67 -13.95 -10.52
N PHE A 292 3.24 -14.28 -11.67
CA PHE A 292 4.66 -14.50 -11.86
C PHE A 292 5.29 -13.44 -12.76
N ILE A 293 6.33 -12.77 -12.27
CA ILE A 293 7.12 -11.80 -13.00
C ILE A 293 8.55 -12.37 -13.10
N PRO A 294 9.01 -12.77 -14.31
CA PRO A 294 10.34 -13.36 -14.48
C PRO A 294 11.45 -12.38 -14.14
N ALA A 295 12.57 -12.90 -13.62
CA ALA A 295 13.71 -12.09 -13.27
C ALA A 295 14.36 -11.44 -14.49
N GLN A 296 14.64 -10.15 -14.39
CA GLN A 296 15.37 -9.36 -15.34
C GLN A 296 16.31 -8.40 -14.61
N LYS A 297 17.38 -8.00 -15.27
CA LYS A 297 18.38 -7.03 -14.77
C LYS A 297 17.94 -5.58 -14.91
N SER A 298 16.82 -5.34 -15.57
CA SER A 298 16.20 -4.04 -15.77
C SER A 298 15.23 -3.70 -14.65
N GLN A 299 14.75 -2.46 -14.60
CA GLN A 299 13.71 -2.04 -13.66
C GLN A 299 12.29 -2.45 -14.08
N GLU A 300 12.13 -3.11 -15.24
CA GLU A 300 10.81 -3.54 -15.74
C GLU A 300 10.03 -4.45 -14.78
N PRO A 301 10.62 -5.49 -14.16
CA PRO A 301 9.90 -6.30 -13.19
C PRO A 301 9.40 -5.49 -11.99
N ILE A 302 10.19 -4.51 -11.53
CA ILE A 302 9.84 -3.65 -10.41
C ILE A 302 8.61 -2.80 -10.75
N LYS A 303 8.60 -2.15 -11.93
CA LYS A 303 7.46 -1.37 -12.42
C LYS A 303 6.20 -2.23 -12.61
N LYS A 304 6.38 -3.49 -13.07
CA LYS A 304 5.25 -4.44 -13.18
C LYS A 304 4.68 -4.78 -11.81
N LEU A 305 5.54 -5.04 -10.82
CA LEU A 305 5.09 -5.29 -9.44
C LEU A 305 4.37 -4.07 -8.88
N GLU A 306 4.88 -2.84 -9.05
CA GLU A 306 4.23 -1.61 -8.58
C GLU A 306 2.81 -1.46 -9.11
N LYS A 307 2.59 -1.72 -10.41
CA LYS A 307 1.25 -1.69 -11.01
C LYS A 307 0.36 -2.80 -10.47
N LEU A 308 0.91 -4.02 -10.38
CA LEU A 308 0.19 -5.19 -9.90
C LEU A 308 -0.36 -4.99 -8.48
N VAL A 309 0.50 -4.50 -7.56
CA VAL A 309 0.10 -4.29 -6.16
C VAL A 309 -0.89 -3.12 -5.97
N ALA A 310 -0.93 -2.17 -6.90
CA ALA A 310 -1.93 -1.11 -6.91
C ALA A 310 -3.30 -1.59 -7.43
N GLU A 311 -3.35 -2.69 -8.17
CA GLU A 311 -4.56 -3.24 -8.76
C GLU A 311 -5.18 -4.37 -7.93
N LEU A 312 -4.34 -5.23 -7.38
CA LEU A 312 -4.77 -6.39 -6.61
C LEU A 312 -5.03 -6.02 -5.14
N ARG A 313 -5.90 -6.81 -4.51
CA ARG A 313 -6.10 -6.79 -3.06
C ARG A 313 -5.68 -8.13 -2.47
N PRO A 314 -5.01 -8.15 -1.31
CA PRO A 314 -4.72 -9.40 -0.62
C PRO A 314 -6.00 -10.21 -0.37
N SER A 315 -6.01 -11.47 -0.80
CA SER A 315 -7.15 -12.38 -0.69
C SER A 315 -6.71 -13.83 -0.60
N GLY A 316 -7.61 -14.70 -0.15
CA GLY A 316 -7.35 -16.11 0.01
C GLY A 316 -6.38 -16.45 1.14
N GLU A 317 -5.81 -17.65 1.11
CA GLU A 317 -4.88 -18.20 2.09
C GLU A 317 -3.49 -18.39 1.48
N PHE A 318 -2.48 -18.41 2.33
CA PHE A 318 -1.10 -18.69 1.93
C PHE A 318 -0.74 -20.13 2.28
N HIS A 319 -0.47 -20.94 1.27
CA HIS A 319 -0.01 -22.31 1.44
C HIS A 319 1.47 -22.43 1.06
N ILE A 320 2.31 -22.64 2.04
CA ILE A 320 3.76 -22.72 1.86
C ILE A 320 4.18 -23.89 0.96
N GLU A 321 3.40 -24.99 0.92
CA GLU A 321 3.62 -26.13 0.02
C GLU A 321 3.54 -25.69 -1.45
N LYS A 322 2.51 -24.91 -1.79
CA LYS A 322 2.35 -24.32 -3.13
C LYS A 322 3.57 -23.47 -3.50
N VAL A 323 4.12 -22.71 -2.55
CA VAL A 323 5.31 -21.88 -2.77
C VAL A 323 6.51 -22.75 -3.14
N PHE A 324 6.79 -23.81 -2.38
CA PHE A 324 7.91 -24.71 -2.68
C PHE A 324 7.75 -25.42 -4.03
N ASP A 325 6.53 -25.82 -4.39
CA ASP A 325 6.23 -26.39 -5.71
C ASP A 325 6.48 -25.37 -6.83
N LEU A 326 6.07 -24.13 -6.66
CA LEU A 326 6.34 -23.05 -7.62
C LEU A 326 7.84 -22.76 -7.74
N VAL A 327 8.59 -22.77 -6.62
CA VAL A 327 10.05 -22.62 -6.62
C VAL A 327 10.70 -23.73 -7.44
N LYS A 328 10.28 -24.99 -7.26
CA LYS A 328 10.80 -26.13 -8.05
C LYS A 328 10.52 -25.98 -9.53
N LYS A 329 9.29 -25.61 -9.88
CA LYS A 329 8.81 -25.60 -11.28
C LYS A 329 9.28 -24.37 -12.07
N ARG A 330 9.29 -23.17 -11.46
CA ARG A 330 9.48 -21.89 -12.16
C ARG A 330 10.89 -21.31 -12.04
N ILE A 331 11.62 -21.66 -10.98
CA ILE A 331 12.88 -20.97 -10.66
C ILE A 331 14.08 -21.80 -11.12
N LYS A 332 15.08 -21.14 -11.71
CA LYS A 332 16.33 -21.76 -12.18
C LYS A 332 17.21 -22.21 -10.99
N LYS A 333 18.12 -23.17 -11.25
CA LYS A 333 19.00 -23.75 -10.20
C LYS A 333 19.88 -22.70 -9.48
N ASN A 334 20.42 -21.74 -10.21
CA ASN A 334 21.36 -20.75 -9.68
C ASN A 334 20.70 -19.46 -9.13
N ALA A 335 19.38 -19.49 -8.95
CA ALA A 335 18.65 -18.35 -8.40
C ALA A 335 18.54 -18.46 -6.87
N VAL A 336 18.49 -17.30 -6.22
CA VAL A 336 18.22 -17.14 -4.79
C VAL A 336 16.73 -16.86 -4.59
N VAL A 337 16.12 -17.53 -3.62
CA VAL A 337 14.69 -17.40 -3.33
C VAL A 337 14.49 -16.72 -1.98
N PHE A 338 13.70 -15.66 -1.97
CA PHE A 338 13.28 -14.92 -0.78
C PHE A 338 11.78 -15.06 -0.62
N ILE A 339 11.33 -15.64 0.50
CA ILE A 339 9.92 -15.81 0.85
C ILE A 339 9.60 -14.81 1.97
N VAL A 340 8.58 -13.96 1.78
CA VAL A 340 8.13 -12.97 2.76
C VAL A 340 6.69 -13.27 3.14
N THR A 341 6.45 -13.65 4.40
CA THR A 341 5.14 -14.08 4.89
C THR A 341 4.97 -13.83 6.38
N PRO A 342 3.77 -13.44 6.88
CA PRO A 342 3.46 -13.48 8.31
C PRO A 342 3.28 -14.89 8.84
N PHE A 343 3.18 -15.88 7.97
CA PHE A 343 2.92 -17.28 8.30
C PHE A 343 1.71 -17.46 9.22
N SER A 344 0.60 -16.82 8.86
CA SER A 344 -0.60 -16.71 9.70
C SER A 344 -1.43 -17.99 9.79
N TYR A 345 -1.12 -19.00 8.97
CA TYR A 345 -1.89 -20.24 8.86
C TYR A 345 -1.10 -21.44 9.41
N PRO A 346 -1.26 -21.76 10.71
CA PRO A 346 -0.51 -22.86 11.34
C PRO A 346 -0.86 -24.25 10.77
N GLU A 347 -2.03 -24.41 10.16
CA GLU A 347 -2.46 -25.67 9.56
C GLU A 347 -1.57 -26.10 8.38
N SER A 348 -1.03 -25.14 7.64
CA SER A 348 -0.06 -25.39 6.56
C SER A 348 1.23 -26.03 7.10
N PHE A 349 1.56 -25.76 8.36
CA PHE A 349 2.76 -26.28 9.00
C PHE A 349 2.68 -27.79 9.30
N VAL A 350 1.50 -28.28 9.65
CA VAL A 350 1.27 -29.70 10.02
C VAL A 350 1.35 -30.62 8.78
N ARG A 351 1.09 -30.09 7.60
CA ARG A 351 1.09 -30.86 6.33
C ARG A 351 2.46 -30.94 5.66
N LEU A 352 3.46 -30.19 6.16
CA LEU A 352 4.78 -30.14 5.54
C LEU A 352 5.57 -31.42 5.76
N ASN A 353 5.78 -32.16 4.67
CA ASN A 353 6.76 -33.23 4.62
C ASN A 353 8.13 -32.66 4.24
N ALA A 354 9.17 -32.97 5.04
CA ALA A 354 10.54 -32.49 4.80
C ALA A 354 11.03 -32.77 3.36
N ASN A 355 10.60 -33.86 2.77
CA ASN A 355 10.95 -34.27 1.39
C ASN A 355 10.36 -33.31 0.33
N ASN A 356 9.25 -32.63 0.61
CA ASN A 356 8.60 -31.74 -0.34
C ASN A 356 9.21 -30.32 -0.33
N ILE A 357 9.98 -29.97 0.69
CA ILE A 357 10.51 -28.63 0.92
C ILE A 357 11.89 -28.44 0.27
N HIS A 358 12.64 -29.52 0.05
CA HIS A 358 13.98 -29.41 -0.53
C HIS A 358 13.91 -28.89 -1.98
N THR A 359 14.29 -27.64 -2.19
CA THR A 359 14.26 -26.98 -3.51
C THR A 359 15.57 -27.12 -4.29
N GLY A 360 16.67 -27.50 -3.62
CA GLY A 360 18.02 -27.48 -4.17
C GLY A 360 18.52 -26.06 -4.51
N LYS A 361 17.89 -25.05 -3.96
CA LYS A 361 18.20 -23.63 -4.20
C LYS A 361 18.38 -22.90 -2.86
N PRO A 362 19.29 -21.92 -2.75
CA PRO A 362 19.38 -21.06 -1.58
C PRO A 362 18.04 -20.36 -1.32
N THR A 363 17.38 -20.77 -0.23
CA THR A 363 16.04 -20.26 0.12
C THR A 363 16.07 -19.61 1.49
N TYR A 364 15.63 -18.37 1.54
CA TYR A 364 15.55 -17.53 2.73
C TYR A 364 14.10 -17.19 2.99
N MET A 365 13.65 -17.31 4.23
CA MET A 365 12.29 -16.99 4.63
C MET A 365 12.29 -15.89 5.69
N PHE A 366 11.60 -14.80 5.40
CA PHE A 366 11.37 -13.69 6.34
C PHE A 366 9.97 -13.85 6.91
N VAL A 367 9.90 -14.33 8.15
CA VAL A 367 8.66 -14.50 8.89
C VAL A 367 8.36 -13.22 9.67
N LEU A 368 7.25 -12.59 9.37
CA LEU A 368 6.92 -11.27 9.93
C LEU A 368 6.33 -11.39 11.34
N ASP A 369 6.82 -10.54 12.25
CA ASP A 369 6.24 -10.37 13.59
C ASP A 369 5.00 -9.47 13.47
N THR A 370 3.79 -10.03 13.59
CA THR A 370 2.53 -9.32 13.40
C THR A 370 2.23 -8.35 14.54
N TYR A 371 2.88 -8.52 15.69
CA TYR A 371 2.69 -7.68 16.88
C TYR A 371 2.98 -6.18 16.64
N ASP A 372 3.87 -5.86 15.70
CA ASP A 372 4.21 -4.45 15.39
C ASP A 372 3.04 -3.71 14.70
N TYR A 373 2.08 -4.43 14.13
CA TYR A 373 0.95 -3.89 13.36
C TYR A 373 -0.35 -3.79 14.16
N VAL A 374 -0.37 -4.26 15.40
CA VAL A 374 -1.55 -4.20 16.25
C VAL A 374 -1.73 -2.79 16.83
N GLU A 375 -2.99 -2.35 16.93
CA GLU A 375 -3.35 -1.08 17.53
C GLU A 375 -2.90 -1.02 18.99
N LYS A 376 -2.24 0.06 19.37
CA LYS A 376 -1.81 0.31 20.74
C LYS A 376 -2.84 1.18 21.44
N ARG A 377 -3.59 0.60 22.37
CA ARG A 377 -4.54 1.32 23.23
C ARG A 377 -3.96 1.54 24.61
N ASP A 378 -4.32 2.67 25.24
CA ASP A 378 -3.84 3.05 26.59
C ASP A 378 -4.61 2.38 27.73
N ASP A 379 -5.37 1.32 27.44
CA ASP A 379 -6.05 0.51 28.45
C ASP A 379 -5.09 -0.49 29.11
N PRO A 380 -4.97 -0.51 30.44
CA PRO A 380 -4.09 -1.42 31.17
C PRO A 380 -4.40 -2.92 30.95
N VAL A 381 -5.68 -3.27 30.83
CA VAL A 381 -6.13 -4.64 30.57
C VAL A 381 -5.73 -5.05 29.16
N TYR A 382 -5.99 -4.16 28.19
CA TYR A 382 -5.60 -4.36 26.80
C TYR A 382 -4.08 -4.53 26.65
N LYS A 383 -3.28 -3.70 27.32
CA LYS A 383 -1.80 -3.82 27.31
C LYS A 383 -1.34 -5.18 27.85
N LYS A 384 -1.90 -5.68 28.96
CA LYS A 384 -1.55 -7.01 29.50
C LYS A 384 -1.93 -8.14 28.55
N LEU A 385 -3.12 -8.06 27.94
CA LEU A 385 -3.59 -9.04 26.96
C LEU A 385 -2.64 -9.06 25.75
N MET A 386 -2.28 -7.90 25.22
CA MET A 386 -1.39 -7.76 24.08
C MET A 386 0.01 -8.31 24.35
N ILE A 387 0.57 -8.04 25.54
CA ILE A 387 1.88 -8.60 25.92
C ILE A 387 1.80 -10.14 25.95
N SER A 388 0.74 -10.70 26.54
CA SER A 388 0.51 -12.14 26.63
C SER A 388 0.40 -12.78 25.22
N THR A 389 -0.38 -12.16 24.34
CA THR A 389 -0.55 -12.61 22.94
C THR A 389 0.75 -12.51 22.17
N GLY A 390 1.49 -11.41 22.29
CA GLY A 390 2.79 -11.23 21.64
C GLY A 390 3.85 -12.26 22.09
N ILE A 391 3.83 -12.67 23.37
CA ILE A 391 4.72 -13.74 23.86
C ILE A 391 4.36 -15.09 23.20
N LYS A 392 3.08 -15.43 23.11
CA LYS A 392 2.60 -16.66 22.46
C LYS A 392 2.98 -16.69 20.98
N GLU A 393 2.72 -15.58 20.30
CA GLU A 393 3.05 -15.42 18.88
C GLU A 393 4.55 -15.59 18.63
N ARG A 394 5.39 -14.92 19.39
CA ARG A 394 6.85 -15.05 19.24
C ARG A 394 7.36 -16.47 19.53
N ARG A 395 6.76 -17.20 20.46
CA ARG A 395 7.07 -18.62 20.68
C ARG A 395 6.71 -19.44 19.45
N TYR A 396 5.52 -19.23 18.88
CA TYR A 396 5.09 -19.88 17.64
C TYR A 396 6.05 -19.57 16.48
N LEU A 397 6.36 -18.29 16.24
CA LEU A 397 7.31 -17.89 15.19
C LEU A 397 8.70 -18.51 15.36
N LYS A 398 9.19 -18.65 16.61
CA LYS A 398 10.45 -19.35 16.90
C LYS A 398 10.37 -20.84 16.54
N THR A 399 9.26 -21.49 16.80
CA THR A 399 9.03 -22.89 16.44
C THR A 399 9.01 -23.05 14.92
N VAL A 400 8.29 -22.18 14.21
CA VAL A 400 8.23 -22.15 12.74
C VAL A 400 9.63 -21.94 12.14
N THR A 401 10.34 -20.92 12.58
CA THR A 401 11.69 -20.64 12.05
C THR A 401 12.68 -21.74 12.39
N GLY A 402 12.59 -22.33 13.58
CA GLY A 402 13.42 -23.48 13.98
C GLY A 402 13.22 -24.70 13.07
N PHE A 403 11.98 -25.01 12.73
CA PHE A 403 11.64 -26.08 11.80
C PHE A 403 12.26 -25.83 10.41
N PHE A 404 12.02 -24.66 9.82
CA PHE A 404 12.53 -24.33 8.49
C PHE A 404 14.07 -24.36 8.43
N ASN A 405 14.72 -23.83 9.47
CA ASN A 405 16.18 -23.90 9.59
C ASN A 405 16.68 -25.35 9.67
N GLY A 406 15.96 -26.24 10.35
CA GLY A 406 16.28 -27.67 10.44
C GLY A 406 16.22 -28.42 9.10
N ILE A 407 15.46 -27.92 8.14
CA ILE A 407 15.31 -28.53 6.81
C ILE A 407 16.07 -27.79 5.69
N GLY A 408 16.97 -26.85 6.07
CA GLY A 408 17.85 -26.14 5.13
C GLY A 408 17.24 -24.90 4.48
N VAL A 409 16.11 -24.39 4.97
CA VAL A 409 15.56 -23.08 4.61
C VAL A 409 15.96 -22.06 5.68
N LYS A 410 16.75 -21.06 5.35
CA LYS A 410 17.19 -20.06 6.32
C LYS A 410 16.03 -19.12 6.69
N ALA A 411 15.35 -19.42 7.78
CA ALA A 411 14.20 -18.68 8.27
C ALA A 411 14.59 -17.69 9.39
N VAL A 412 14.12 -16.43 9.27
CA VAL A 412 14.44 -15.35 10.20
C VAL A 412 13.15 -14.59 10.55
N ILE A 413 12.92 -14.35 11.86
CA ILE A 413 11.83 -13.49 12.31
C ILE A 413 12.20 -12.03 12.02
N SER A 414 11.36 -11.33 11.28
CA SER A 414 11.59 -9.95 10.88
C SER A 414 10.51 -9.02 11.41
N ARG A 415 10.90 -7.87 11.94
CA ARG A 415 9.98 -6.79 12.31
C ARG A 415 9.86 -5.80 11.16
N ASP A 416 8.81 -5.01 11.16
CA ASP A 416 8.57 -3.93 10.19
C ASP A 416 9.82 -3.10 9.92
N LYS A 417 10.46 -2.59 10.98
CA LYS A 417 11.62 -1.70 10.89
C LYS A 417 12.89 -2.36 10.35
N ASP A 418 13.00 -3.67 10.50
CA ASP A 418 14.21 -4.43 10.21
C ASP A 418 14.12 -5.21 8.90
N LEU A 419 12.93 -5.34 8.31
CA LEU A 419 12.68 -6.23 7.16
C LEU A 419 13.60 -5.91 5.98
N LEU A 420 13.65 -4.65 5.53
CA LEU A 420 14.52 -4.23 4.43
C LEU A 420 16.00 -4.53 4.73
N ALA A 421 16.45 -4.21 5.95
CA ALA A 421 17.85 -4.43 6.35
C ALA A 421 18.19 -5.93 6.30
N ARG A 422 17.30 -6.78 6.78
CA ARG A 422 17.48 -8.25 6.76
C ARG A 422 17.49 -8.81 5.36
N ILE A 423 16.56 -8.38 4.49
CA ILE A 423 16.55 -8.79 3.08
C ILE A 423 17.89 -8.44 2.43
N LEU A 424 18.38 -7.22 2.60
CA LEU A 424 19.65 -6.81 2.01
C LEU A 424 20.87 -7.53 2.60
N ALA A 425 20.85 -7.85 3.89
CA ALA A 425 21.91 -8.62 4.54
C ALA A 425 21.96 -10.05 3.97
N GLU A 426 20.81 -10.73 3.88
CA GLU A 426 20.75 -12.09 3.34
C GLU A 426 21.05 -12.14 1.84
N TYR A 427 20.64 -11.12 1.08
CA TYR A 427 21.06 -10.98 -0.32
C TYR A 427 22.57 -10.90 -0.47
N ARG A 428 23.25 -10.07 0.31
CA ARG A 428 24.71 -9.94 0.27
C ARG A 428 25.37 -11.26 0.65
N TYR A 429 24.89 -11.93 1.69
CA TYR A 429 25.40 -13.24 2.11
C TYR A 429 25.23 -14.29 1.00
N ALA A 430 24.05 -14.36 0.38
CA ALA A 430 23.79 -15.27 -0.72
C ALA A 430 24.69 -15.00 -1.95
N ARG A 431 24.91 -13.73 -2.26
CA ARG A 431 25.80 -13.31 -3.34
C ARG A 431 27.24 -13.76 -3.08
N MET A 432 27.73 -13.59 -1.85
CA MET A 432 29.07 -14.03 -1.46
C MET A 432 29.23 -15.56 -1.56
N GLN A 433 28.23 -16.33 -1.12
CA GLN A 433 28.30 -17.81 -1.21
C GLN A 433 28.26 -18.29 -2.65
N ASN A 434 27.45 -17.69 -3.53
CA ASN A 434 27.40 -18.04 -4.95
C ASN A 434 28.68 -17.67 -5.71
N LEU A 435 29.44 -16.67 -5.22
CA LEU A 435 30.79 -16.35 -5.71
C LEU A 435 31.84 -17.33 -5.13
N GLY A 436 31.47 -18.14 -4.13
CA GLY A 436 32.34 -19.08 -3.40
C GLY A 436 32.25 -20.53 -3.85
N SER A 437 31.26 -20.87 -4.65
CA SER A 437 31.08 -22.19 -5.27
C SER A 437 31.45 -22.18 -6.75
#